data_afa59ad1b19eba478da2c449fc786763
#
_entry.id   afa59ad1b19eba478da2c449fc786763
#
_cell.length_a   1.000
_cell.length_b   1.000
_cell.length_c   1.000
_cell.angle_alpha   90.00
_cell.angle_beta   90.00
_cell.angle_gamma   90.00
#
_symmetry.space_group_name_H-M   'P 1'
#
loop_
_entity.id
_entity.type
_entity.pdbx_description
1 polymer ?
#
loop_
_entity_poly.entity_id
_entity_poly.type
_entity_poly.pdbx_seq_one_letter_code
_entity_poly.pdbx_strand_id
1 'polypeptide(L)'
;MHIDLRQLRHFIALAEQRSFVAGAQAVNLSQSAFSRSIQALEHSVGCPLVDRGRKDLAPTKQGQVLLEHARRLVSGARQMANEINQFNGLEAGELHFGCGPAPASGLVPRAIGRFIGRYPKARVHFQVDDWQRLSKRLQDEEFEFFVADTRNFEADPAYITQRLRPRRWHFCCRAGHPLAGRHSVSAAELLSYPLAVTIRPPNLRKVLVQLSGRLDYAPNVECESPFSLMSVVLSSDAIGICGAYSDVFLYAKGDLVRIAVDELADDQDALYTRYGIVSRAAVRLSPLAQAMIEQIKALDDSDDHDVCGLENFAI
;
A
#
# COMPACT_ATOMS: atom_id res chain seq x y z
N MET A 1 -28.00 -19.11 -18.44
CA MET A 1 -27.41 -18.19 -17.45
C MET A 1 -26.96 -16.95 -18.18
N HIS A 2 -27.59 -15.81 -17.94
CA HIS A 2 -27.20 -14.52 -18.55
C HIS A 2 -26.68 -13.60 -17.43
N ILE A 3 -25.37 -13.31 -17.44
CA ILE A 3 -24.70 -12.51 -16.40
C ILE A 3 -24.24 -11.19 -17.04
N ASP A 4 -24.61 -10.05 -16.44
CA ASP A 4 -24.20 -8.71 -16.85
C ASP A 4 -23.01 -8.25 -15.97
N LEU A 5 -21.96 -7.69 -16.58
CA LEU A 5 -20.81 -7.13 -15.88
C LEU A 5 -21.18 -6.05 -14.85
N ARG A 6 -22.27 -5.31 -15.07
CA ARG A 6 -22.76 -4.31 -14.09
C ARG A 6 -23.26 -5.03 -12.83
N GLN A 7 -24.00 -6.12 -12.99
CA GLN A 7 -24.48 -6.91 -11.85
C GLN A 7 -23.32 -7.51 -11.06
N LEU A 8 -22.25 -7.96 -11.73
CA LEU A 8 -21.04 -8.44 -11.07
C LEU A 8 -20.34 -7.33 -10.26
N ARG A 9 -20.22 -6.11 -10.83
CA ARG A 9 -19.68 -4.94 -10.09
C ARG A 9 -20.52 -4.60 -8.87
N HIS A 10 -21.85 -4.64 -8.97
CA HIS A 10 -22.74 -4.40 -7.86
C HIS A 10 -22.57 -5.48 -6.77
N PHE A 11 -22.42 -6.73 -7.16
CA PHE A 11 -22.22 -7.81 -6.20
C PHE A 11 -20.85 -7.72 -5.48
N ILE A 12 -19.79 -7.35 -6.20
CA ILE A 12 -18.48 -7.06 -5.62
C ILE A 12 -18.62 -5.92 -4.58
N ALA A 13 -19.24 -4.80 -4.95
CA ALA A 13 -19.46 -3.68 -4.04
C ALA A 13 -20.26 -4.08 -2.79
N LEU A 14 -21.29 -4.93 -2.94
CA LEU A 14 -22.05 -5.44 -1.80
C LEU A 14 -21.19 -6.29 -0.86
N ALA A 15 -20.36 -7.18 -1.41
CA ALA A 15 -19.47 -8.04 -0.64
C ALA A 15 -18.42 -7.25 0.14
N GLU A 16 -17.90 -6.17 -0.44
CA GLU A 16 -16.91 -5.28 0.18
C GLU A 16 -17.51 -4.41 1.26
N GLN A 17 -18.64 -3.77 0.97
CA GLN A 17 -19.30 -2.83 1.88
C GLN A 17 -20.13 -3.51 2.98
N ARG A 18 -20.47 -4.78 2.82
CA ARG A 18 -21.32 -5.56 3.74
C ARG A 18 -22.62 -4.85 4.12
N SER A 19 -23.10 -3.97 3.25
CA SER A 19 -24.30 -3.13 3.47
C SER A 19 -24.93 -2.78 2.12
N PHE A 20 -26.23 -3.00 1.98
CA PHE A 20 -26.97 -2.58 0.78
C PHE A 20 -26.96 -1.07 0.58
N VAL A 21 -26.98 -0.29 1.66
CA VAL A 21 -26.93 1.18 1.58
C VAL A 21 -25.57 1.66 1.13
N ALA A 22 -24.50 1.19 1.79
CA ALA A 22 -23.12 1.57 1.43
C ALA A 22 -22.72 1.02 0.05
N GLY A 23 -23.13 -0.21 -0.30
CA GLY A 23 -22.90 -0.76 -1.63
C GLY A 23 -23.58 0.02 -2.75
N ALA A 24 -24.82 0.47 -2.52
CA ALA A 24 -25.53 1.31 -3.48
C ALA A 24 -24.84 2.67 -3.68
N GLN A 25 -24.38 3.29 -2.60
CA GLN A 25 -23.62 4.54 -2.64
C GLN A 25 -22.30 4.37 -3.40
N ALA A 26 -21.57 3.27 -3.16
CA ALA A 26 -20.30 2.99 -3.84
C ALA A 26 -20.41 2.87 -5.36
N VAL A 27 -21.60 2.49 -5.87
CA VAL A 27 -21.85 2.38 -7.32
C VAL A 27 -22.80 3.45 -7.86
N ASN A 28 -23.07 4.52 -7.09
CA ASN A 28 -23.93 5.65 -7.46
C ASN A 28 -25.35 5.23 -7.84
N LEU A 29 -25.96 4.30 -7.10
CA LEU A 29 -27.33 3.85 -7.30
C LEU A 29 -28.21 4.15 -6.08
N SER A 30 -29.54 4.20 -6.30
CA SER A 30 -30.47 4.09 -5.21
C SER A 30 -30.46 2.69 -4.60
N GLN A 31 -30.70 2.57 -3.28
CA GLN A 31 -30.74 1.25 -2.61
C GLN A 31 -31.73 0.29 -3.29
N SER A 32 -32.90 0.78 -3.75
CA SER A 32 -33.90 -0.04 -4.40
C SER A 32 -33.45 -0.57 -5.77
N ALA A 33 -32.74 0.26 -6.56
CA ALA A 33 -32.16 -0.15 -7.83
C ALA A 33 -31.00 -1.16 -7.63
N PHE A 34 -30.17 -0.91 -6.63
CA PHE A 34 -29.08 -1.81 -6.26
C PHE A 34 -29.59 -3.17 -5.79
N SER A 35 -30.58 -3.19 -4.89
CA SER A 35 -31.20 -4.44 -4.41
C SER A 35 -31.82 -5.24 -5.54
N ARG A 36 -32.53 -4.60 -6.47
CA ARG A 36 -33.07 -5.26 -7.67
C ARG A 36 -31.98 -5.86 -8.55
N SER A 37 -30.85 -5.18 -8.69
CA SER A 37 -29.72 -5.69 -9.47
C SER A 37 -29.12 -6.95 -8.84
N ILE A 38 -28.98 -7.00 -7.52
CA ILE A 38 -28.51 -8.22 -6.82
C ILE A 38 -29.53 -9.35 -6.96
N GLN A 39 -30.83 -9.08 -6.78
CA GLN A 39 -31.88 -10.08 -6.96
C GLN A 39 -31.93 -10.64 -8.39
N ALA A 40 -31.74 -9.78 -9.39
CA ALA A 40 -31.66 -10.23 -10.79
C ALA A 40 -30.43 -11.13 -11.04
N LEU A 41 -29.29 -10.84 -10.40
CA LEU A 41 -28.13 -11.72 -10.47
C LEU A 41 -28.40 -13.06 -9.78
N GLU A 42 -28.95 -13.05 -8.57
CA GLU A 42 -29.35 -14.28 -7.85
C GLU A 42 -30.32 -15.14 -8.66
N HIS A 43 -31.29 -14.50 -9.33
CA HIS A 43 -32.22 -15.19 -10.23
C HIS A 43 -31.49 -15.81 -11.45
N SER A 44 -30.55 -15.07 -12.05
CA SER A 44 -29.79 -15.53 -13.24
C SER A 44 -28.87 -16.71 -12.92
N VAL A 45 -28.31 -16.78 -11.71
CA VAL A 45 -27.47 -17.91 -11.26
C VAL A 45 -28.24 -19.01 -10.56
N GLY A 46 -29.53 -18.78 -10.21
CA GLY A 46 -30.43 -19.76 -9.63
C GLY A 46 -30.20 -20.06 -8.14
N CYS A 47 -29.46 -19.22 -7.43
CA CYS A 47 -29.22 -19.42 -5.99
C CYS A 47 -28.99 -18.09 -5.26
N PRO A 48 -29.25 -18.04 -3.92
CA PRO A 48 -28.91 -16.89 -3.10
C PRO A 48 -27.39 -16.69 -3.03
N LEU A 49 -26.94 -15.45 -3.21
CA LEU A 49 -25.52 -15.09 -3.17
C LEU A 49 -25.13 -14.42 -1.86
N VAL A 50 -26.10 -13.88 -1.10
CA VAL A 50 -25.89 -13.23 0.19
C VAL A 50 -26.78 -13.83 1.26
N ASP A 51 -26.21 -14.01 2.44
CA ASP A 51 -26.94 -14.40 3.64
C ASP A 51 -27.52 -13.14 4.29
N ARG A 52 -28.88 -13.06 4.23
CA ARG A 52 -29.65 -11.92 4.77
C ARG A 52 -30.10 -12.16 6.21
N GLY A 53 -29.88 -13.35 6.75
CA GLY A 53 -30.33 -13.75 8.09
C GLY A 53 -29.36 -13.45 9.22
N ARG A 54 -28.14 -13.03 8.91
CA ARG A 54 -27.10 -12.69 9.90
C ARG A 54 -27.07 -11.18 10.20
N LYS A 55 -26.58 -10.84 11.41
CA LYS A 55 -26.35 -9.45 11.84
C LYS A 55 -25.41 -8.70 10.90
N ASP A 56 -24.46 -9.42 10.28
CA ASP A 56 -23.54 -8.92 9.27
C ASP A 56 -23.81 -9.60 7.92
N LEU A 57 -24.04 -8.81 6.90
CA LEU A 57 -24.25 -9.27 5.54
C LEU A 57 -22.95 -9.92 5.00
N ALA A 58 -23.06 -11.19 4.63
CA ALA A 58 -21.92 -11.94 4.10
C ALA A 58 -22.32 -12.74 2.85
N PRO A 59 -21.40 -12.99 1.91
CA PRO A 59 -21.62 -13.90 0.80
C PRO A 59 -21.91 -15.32 1.30
N THR A 60 -22.85 -16.02 0.65
CA THR A 60 -23.05 -17.48 0.81
C THR A 60 -21.84 -18.25 0.26
N LYS A 61 -21.77 -19.57 0.43
CA LYS A 61 -20.73 -20.39 -0.23
C LYS A 61 -20.73 -20.22 -1.75
N GLN A 62 -21.92 -20.21 -2.36
CA GLN A 62 -22.10 -19.96 -3.79
C GLN A 62 -21.70 -18.51 -4.14
N GLY A 63 -22.05 -17.55 -3.28
CA GLY A 63 -21.65 -16.15 -3.40
C GLY A 63 -20.14 -15.96 -3.38
N GLN A 64 -19.39 -16.70 -2.55
CA GLN A 64 -17.93 -16.66 -2.53
C GLN A 64 -17.31 -17.13 -3.83
N VAL A 65 -17.78 -18.25 -4.36
CA VAL A 65 -17.34 -18.77 -5.66
C VAL A 65 -17.64 -17.77 -6.78
N LEU A 66 -18.86 -17.22 -6.80
CA LEU A 66 -19.20 -16.20 -7.80
C LEU A 66 -18.35 -14.94 -7.64
N LEU A 67 -18.04 -14.51 -6.41
CA LEU A 67 -17.24 -13.31 -6.13
C LEU A 67 -15.83 -13.40 -6.72
N GLU A 68 -15.18 -14.56 -6.58
CA GLU A 68 -13.86 -14.82 -7.18
C GLU A 68 -13.91 -14.71 -8.71
N HIS A 69 -14.90 -15.34 -9.35
CA HIS A 69 -15.07 -15.23 -10.80
C HIS A 69 -15.50 -13.83 -11.26
N ALA A 70 -16.36 -13.16 -10.48
CA ALA A 70 -16.81 -11.80 -10.78
C ALA A 70 -15.66 -10.80 -10.82
N ARG A 71 -14.74 -10.90 -9.86
CA ARG A 71 -13.53 -10.07 -9.82
C ARG A 71 -12.67 -10.25 -11.06
N ARG A 72 -12.41 -11.50 -11.45
CA ARG A 72 -11.64 -11.81 -12.66
C ARG A 72 -12.28 -11.26 -13.93
N LEU A 73 -13.59 -11.45 -14.08
CA LEU A 73 -14.33 -10.97 -15.26
C LEU A 73 -14.35 -9.44 -15.34
N VAL A 74 -14.58 -8.76 -14.22
CA VAL A 74 -14.58 -7.29 -14.17
C VAL A 74 -13.17 -6.73 -14.42
N SER A 75 -12.14 -7.35 -13.85
CA SER A 75 -10.75 -6.96 -14.09
C SER A 75 -10.32 -7.20 -15.53
N GLY A 76 -10.62 -8.37 -16.09
CA GLY A 76 -10.32 -8.68 -17.50
C GLY A 76 -11.01 -7.71 -18.48
N ALA A 77 -12.28 -7.35 -18.21
CA ALA A 77 -12.97 -6.35 -19.03
C ALA A 77 -12.31 -4.96 -18.94
N ARG A 78 -11.79 -4.58 -17.76
CA ARG A 78 -11.04 -3.33 -17.58
C ARG A 78 -9.71 -3.37 -18.35
N GLN A 79 -8.95 -4.47 -18.23
CA GLN A 79 -7.69 -4.64 -18.97
C GLN A 79 -7.91 -4.55 -20.48
N MET A 80 -8.92 -5.25 -21.02
CA MET A 80 -9.30 -5.17 -22.43
C MET A 80 -9.61 -3.74 -22.85
N ALA A 81 -10.38 -2.99 -22.05
CA ALA A 81 -10.69 -1.60 -22.34
C ALA A 81 -9.43 -0.72 -22.35
N ASN A 82 -8.50 -0.93 -21.41
CA ASN A 82 -7.23 -0.22 -21.36
C ASN A 82 -6.36 -0.51 -22.59
N GLU A 83 -6.27 -1.77 -23.03
CA GLU A 83 -5.52 -2.15 -24.24
C GLU A 83 -6.13 -1.53 -25.50
N ILE A 84 -7.45 -1.58 -25.68
CA ILE A 84 -8.14 -0.97 -26.81
C ILE A 84 -7.93 0.55 -26.83
N ASN A 85 -8.04 1.21 -25.68
CA ASN A 85 -7.80 2.65 -25.58
C ASN A 85 -6.38 3.03 -26.03
N GLN A 86 -5.39 2.20 -25.68
CA GLN A 86 -4.00 2.42 -26.10
C GLN A 86 -3.85 2.29 -27.63
N PHE A 87 -4.44 1.27 -28.27
CA PHE A 87 -4.41 1.14 -29.74
C PHE A 87 -5.04 2.35 -30.44
N ASN A 88 -6.01 2.99 -29.82
CA ASN A 88 -6.64 4.20 -30.32
C ASN A 88 -5.86 5.50 -30.01
N GLY A 89 -4.65 5.40 -29.44
CA GLY A 89 -3.87 6.56 -29.00
C GLY A 89 -4.51 7.34 -27.84
N LEU A 90 -5.49 6.75 -27.17
CA LEU A 90 -6.13 7.33 -26.00
C LEU A 90 -5.33 6.95 -24.77
N GLU A 91 -4.61 7.90 -24.22
CA GLU A 91 -3.89 7.76 -22.93
C GLU A 91 -4.88 7.77 -21.74
N ALA A 92 -6.01 7.07 -21.91
CA ALA A 92 -7.11 6.99 -20.96
C ALA A 92 -7.31 5.55 -20.49
N GLY A 93 -7.73 5.38 -19.24
CA GLY A 93 -8.02 4.08 -18.68
C GLY A 93 -8.03 4.11 -17.15
N GLU A 94 -8.18 2.94 -16.53
CA GLU A 94 -8.18 2.79 -15.09
C GLU A 94 -7.04 1.87 -14.65
N LEU A 95 -6.19 2.36 -13.77
CA LEU A 95 -5.11 1.61 -13.13
C LEU A 95 -5.46 1.32 -11.67
N HIS A 96 -5.45 0.05 -11.30
CA HIS A 96 -5.66 -0.37 -9.92
C HIS A 96 -4.42 -1.13 -9.41
N PHE A 97 -3.85 -0.66 -8.31
CA PHE A 97 -2.70 -1.31 -7.70
C PHE A 97 -2.65 -1.11 -6.18
N GLY A 98 -1.82 -1.89 -5.52
CA GLY A 98 -1.63 -1.83 -4.07
C GLY A 98 -0.28 -1.27 -3.67
N CYS A 99 -0.18 -0.83 -2.41
CA CYS A 99 1.07 -0.31 -1.87
C CYS A 99 1.16 -0.59 -0.36
N GLY A 100 2.32 -0.99 0.10
CA GLY A 100 2.62 -1.05 1.54
C GLY A 100 2.74 0.35 2.15
N PRO A 101 2.57 0.50 3.49
CA PRO A 101 2.57 1.80 4.15
C PRO A 101 3.84 2.62 3.93
N ALA A 102 5.01 2.00 3.96
CA ALA A 102 6.27 2.74 3.83
C ALA A 102 6.50 3.28 2.40
N PRO A 103 6.40 2.51 1.29
CA PRO A 103 6.45 3.08 -0.04
C PRO A 103 5.34 4.11 -0.32
N ALA A 104 4.17 3.99 0.35
CA ALA A 104 3.07 4.94 0.26
C ALA A 104 3.38 6.29 0.92
N SER A 105 4.39 6.37 1.79
CA SER A 105 4.76 7.62 2.44
C SER A 105 5.60 8.57 1.58
N GLY A 106 6.11 8.11 0.44
CA GLY A 106 6.96 8.96 -0.40
C GLY A 106 7.10 8.52 -1.85
N LEU A 107 7.65 7.33 -2.13
CA LEU A 107 7.97 6.88 -3.48
C LEU A 107 6.75 6.82 -4.41
N VAL A 108 5.72 6.08 -3.97
CA VAL A 108 4.54 5.81 -4.80
C VAL A 108 3.72 7.07 -5.09
N PRO A 109 3.40 7.96 -4.12
CA PRO A 109 2.71 9.20 -4.42
C PRO A 109 3.46 10.11 -5.40
N ARG A 110 4.80 10.17 -5.31
CA ARG A 110 5.62 10.93 -6.26
C ARG A 110 5.57 10.33 -7.68
N ALA A 111 5.60 9.00 -7.77
CA ALA A 111 5.43 8.30 -9.05
C ALA A 111 4.04 8.58 -9.65
N ILE A 112 2.98 8.55 -8.84
CA ILE A 112 1.63 8.91 -9.27
C ILE A 112 1.60 10.35 -9.78
N GLY A 113 2.23 11.30 -9.06
CA GLY A 113 2.30 12.70 -9.50
C GLY A 113 2.93 12.86 -10.88
N ARG A 114 4.07 12.20 -11.15
CA ARG A 114 4.70 12.20 -12.49
C ARG A 114 3.82 11.48 -13.53
N PHE A 115 3.20 10.38 -13.13
CA PHE A 115 2.34 9.59 -14.02
C PHE A 115 1.12 10.38 -14.49
N ILE A 116 0.37 11.05 -13.60
CA ILE A 116 -0.81 11.84 -14.00
C ILE A 116 -0.44 13.06 -14.84
N GLY A 117 0.75 13.63 -14.65
CA GLY A 117 1.27 14.68 -15.52
C GLY A 117 1.45 14.22 -16.98
N ARG A 118 1.85 12.95 -17.18
CA ARG A 118 2.03 12.34 -18.50
C ARG A 118 0.73 11.73 -19.07
N TYR A 119 -0.14 11.20 -18.19
CA TYR A 119 -1.40 10.53 -18.56
C TYR A 119 -2.61 11.20 -17.87
N PRO A 120 -2.96 12.45 -18.25
CA PRO A 120 -3.96 13.24 -17.52
C PRO A 120 -5.39 12.69 -17.62
N LYS A 121 -5.65 11.77 -18.55
CA LYS A 121 -6.95 11.11 -18.72
C LYS A 121 -7.03 9.75 -18.01
N ALA A 122 -5.92 9.25 -17.45
CA ALA A 122 -5.91 8.02 -16.69
C ALA A 122 -6.50 8.25 -15.29
N ARG A 123 -7.25 7.27 -14.81
CA ARG A 123 -7.72 7.21 -13.42
C ARG A 123 -6.86 6.23 -12.65
N VAL A 124 -6.31 6.68 -11.53
CA VAL A 124 -5.46 5.86 -10.67
C VAL A 124 -6.19 5.57 -9.36
N HIS A 125 -6.39 4.30 -9.08
CA HIS A 125 -6.88 3.80 -7.81
C HIS A 125 -5.77 2.99 -7.13
N PHE A 126 -5.22 3.51 -6.03
CA PHE A 126 -4.27 2.75 -5.25
C PHE A 126 -4.73 2.61 -3.81
N GLN A 127 -4.39 1.48 -3.20
CA GLN A 127 -4.77 1.18 -1.83
C GLN A 127 -3.53 0.87 -1.01
N VAL A 128 -3.54 1.37 0.23
CA VAL A 128 -2.46 1.12 1.18
C VAL A 128 -2.93 0.06 2.17
N ASP A 129 -2.17 -1.04 2.25
CA ASP A 129 -2.52 -2.16 3.12
C ASP A 129 -1.26 -2.98 3.50
N ASP A 130 -1.42 -3.96 4.39
CA ASP A 130 -0.37 -4.94 4.67
C ASP A 130 -0.15 -5.91 3.49
N TRP A 131 0.99 -6.59 3.47
CA TRP A 131 1.37 -7.47 2.36
C TRP A 131 0.43 -8.69 2.22
N GLN A 132 -0.19 -9.19 3.29
CA GLN A 132 -1.13 -10.31 3.22
C GLN A 132 -2.40 -9.92 2.47
N ARG A 133 -2.97 -8.76 2.80
CA ARG A 133 -4.15 -8.23 2.12
C ARG A 133 -3.84 -7.83 0.69
N LEU A 134 -2.67 -7.20 0.45
CA LEU A 134 -2.22 -6.87 -0.90
C LEU A 134 -2.05 -8.13 -1.76
N SER A 135 -1.42 -9.19 -1.22
CA SER A 135 -1.26 -10.47 -1.91
C SER A 135 -2.61 -11.08 -2.25
N LYS A 136 -3.54 -11.12 -1.29
CA LYS A 136 -4.89 -11.64 -1.55
C LYS A 136 -5.59 -10.88 -2.67
N ARG A 137 -5.55 -9.56 -2.67
CA ARG A 137 -6.18 -8.74 -3.70
C ARG A 137 -5.52 -8.89 -5.07
N LEU A 138 -4.20 -9.11 -5.11
CA LEU A 138 -3.49 -9.44 -6.34
C LEU A 138 -3.94 -10.81 -6.89
N GLN A 139 -4.10 -11.82 -6.03
CA GLN A 139 -4.64 -13.13 -6.38
C GLN A 139 -6.10 -13.05 -6.86
N ASP A 140 -6.92 -12.22 -6.19
CA ASP A 140 -8.32 -11.95 -6.53
C ASP A 140 -8.46 -11.06 -7.78
N GLU A 141 -7.35 -10.68 -8.43
CA GLU A 141 -7.28 -9.83 -9.64
C GLU A 141 -7.85 -8.41 -9.47
N GLU A 142 -7.98 -7.94 -8.24
CA GLU A 142 -8.37 -6.56 -7.96
C GLU A 142 -7.28 -5.57 -8.36
N PHE A 143 -6.01 -5.99 -8.21
CA PHE A 143 -4.81 -5.26 -8.58
C PHE A 143 -4.04 -5.94 -9.71
N GLU A 144 -3.32 -5.16 -10.48
CA GLU A 144 -2.38 -5.67 -11.46
C GLU A 144 -0.99 -5.93 -10.85
N PHE A 145 -0.61 -5.11 -9.85
CA PHE A 145 0.62 -5.24 -9.08
C PHE A 145 0.46 -4.55 -7.73
N PHE A 146 1.42 -4.76 -6.86
CA PHE A 146 1.57 -3.94 -5.66
C PHE A 146 3.06 -3.66 -5.37
N VAL A 147 3.32 -2.63 -4.54
CA VAL A 147 4.65 -2.23 -4.09
C VAL A 147 4.77 -2.48 -2.59
N ALA A 148 5.56 -3.46 -2.18
CA ALA A 148 5.75 -3.82 -0.77
C ALA A 148 7.06 -4.61 -0.57
N ASP A 149 7.25 -5.16 0.63
CA ASP A 149 8.36 -6.07 0.91
C ASP A 149 8.23 -7.35 0.08
N THR A 150 9.29 -7.71 -0.64
CA THR A 150 9.29 -8.82 -1.61
C THR A 150 9.68 -10.18 -1.03
N ARG A 151 10.20 -10.23 0.21
CA ARG A 151 10.79 -11.45 0.79
C ARG A 151 9.85 -12.66 0.79
N ASN A 152 8.55 -12.45 0.91
CA ASN A 152 7.56 -13.52 0.92
C ASN A 152 7.14 -13.98 -0.49
N PHE A 153 7.62 -13.34 -1.54
CA PHE A 153 7.19 -13.56 -2.92
C PHE A 153 8.33 -14.02 -3.84
N GLU A 154 9.59 -13.79 -3.45
CA GLU A 154 10.76 -14.05 -4.30
C GLU A 154 10.96 -15.54 -4.63
N ALA A 155 10.56 -16.43 -3.74
CA ALA A 155 10.69 -17.88 -3.94
C ALA A 155 9.45 -18.53 -4.58
N ASP A 156 8.34 -17.81 -4.73
CA ASP A 156 7.09 -18.34 -5.26
C ASP A 156 6.98 -18.06 -6.77
N PRO A 157 7.00 -19.11 -7.62
CA PRO A 157 6.93 -18.95 -9.08
C PRO A 157 5.61 -18.36 -9.59
N ALA A 158 4.57 -18.25 -8.75
CA ALA A 158 3.33 -17.59 -9.10
C ALA A 158 3.49 -16.07 -9.25
N TYR A 159 4.59 -15.49 -8.75
CA TYR A 159 4.84 -14.05 -8.76
C TYR A 159 6.10 -13.69 -9.53
N ILE A 160 6.07 -12.51 -10.14
CA ILE A 160 7.25 -11.82 -10.64
C ILE A 160 7.55 -10.69 -9.66
N THR A 161 8.78 -10.66 -9.15
CA THR A 161 9.25 -9.61 -8.26
C THR A 161 10.32 -8.77 -8.95
N GLN A 162 10.17 -7.45 -8.93
CA GLN A 162 11.16 -6.49 -9.41
C GLN A 162 11.64 -5.69 -8.21
N ARG A 163 12.87 -5.96 -7.76
CA ARG A 163 13.42 -5.30 -6.57
C ARG A 163 13.66 -3.82 -6.84
N LEU A 164 13.38 -3.01 -5.83
CA LEU A 164 13.79 -1.62 -5.71
C LEU A 164 15.09 -1.55 -4.92
N ARG A 165 15.79 -0.41 -4.96
CA ARG A 165 17.05 -0.23 -4.25
C ARG A 165 16.87 -0.42 -2.74
N PRO A 166 17.73 -1.22 -2.06
CA PRO A 166 17.72 -1.30 -0.61
C PRO A 166 18.03 0.07 -0.02
N ARG A 167 17.20 0.52 0.92
CA ARG A 167 17.38 1.81 1.58
C ARG A 167 17.42 1.60 3.08
N ARG A 168 18.35 2.29 3.73
CA ARG A 168 18.51 2.22 5.18
C ARG A 168 17.38 3.01 5.87
N TRP A 169 16.79 2.43 6.90
CA TRP A 169 15.93 3.13 7.82
C TRP A 169 16.71 3.53 9.09
N HIS A 170 16.23 4.55 9.80
CA HIS A 170 16.89 5.12 10.95
C HIS A 170 15.90 5.35 12.08
N PHE A 171 16.40 5.38 13.31
CA PHE A 171 15.65 5.99 14.39
C PHE A 171 15.66 7.51 14.24
N CYS A 172 14.58 8.17 14.67
CA CYS A 172 14.44 9.61 14.57
C CYS A 172 13.64 10.17 15.75
N CYS A 173 13.88 11.45 16.05
CA CYS A 173 13.14 12.20 17.05
C CYS A 173 12.88 13.63 16.55
N ARG A 174 12.02 14.39 17.25
CA ARG A 174 11.83 15.83 16.99
C ARG A 174 13.12 16.62 17.26
N ALA A 175 13.30 17.76 16.60
CA ALA A 175 14.51 18.58 16.73
C ALA A 175 14.82 19.03 18.17
N GLY A 176 13.78 19.26 18.98
CA GLY A 176 13.96 19.64 20.39
C GLY A 176 14.03 18.48 21.38
N HIS A 177 14.23 17.24 20.91
CA HIS A 177 14.34 16.06 21.79
C HIS A 177 15.67 16.05 22.57
N PRO A 178 15.73 15.53 23.83
CA PRO A 178 16.96 15.45 24.59
C PRO A 178 18.11 14.68 23.93
N LEU A 179 17.82 13.75 23.03
CA LEU A 179 18.82 13.01 22.25
C LEU A 179 19.18 13.70 20.92
N ALA A 180 18.47 14.76 20.53
CA ALA A 180 18.79 15.50 19.30
C ALA A 180 20.18 16.15 19.40
N GLY A 181 20.94 16.12 18.30
CA GLY A 181 22.27 16.71 18.24
C GLY A 181 23.40 15.89 18.87
N ARG A 182 23.10 14.71 19.43
CA ARG A 182 24.13 13.76 19.87
C ARG A 182 24.68 13.01 18.66
N HIS A 183 26.01 12.74 18.68
CA HIS A 183 26.65 11.99 17.60
C HIS A 183 26.10 10.57 17.50
N SER A 184 25.95 9.91 18.63
CA SER A 184 25.29 8.61 18.79
C SER A 184 24.76 8.44 20.20
N VAL A 185 23.93 7.42 20.41
CA VAL A 185 23.35 7.06 21.70
C VAL A 185 23.44 5.56 21.90
N SER A 186 23.53 5.11 23.18
CA SER A 186 23.44 3.69 23.50
C SER A 186 22.00 3.16 23.35
N ALA A 187 21.86 1.85 23.17
CA ALA A 187 20.56 1.18 23.17
C ALA A 187 19.75 1.47 24.44
N ALA A 188 20.42 1.51 25.61
CA ALA A 188 19.77 1.81 26.88
C ALA A 188 19.20 3.24 26.93
N GLU A 189 19.91 4.23 26.41
CA GLU A 189 19.43 5.61 26.31
C GLU A 189 18.25 5.70 25.30
N LEU A 190 18.37 5.09 24.12
CA LEU A 190 17.29 5.05 23.13
C LEU A 190 16.00 4.46 23.74
N LEU A 191 16.11 3.29 24.40
CA LEU A 191 14.98 2.55 24.96
C LEU A 191 14.44 3.14 26.26
N SER A 192 15.08 4.17 26.82
CA SER A 192 14.51 4.93 27.94
C SER A 192 13.36 5.86 27.53
N TYR A 193 13.19 6.10 26.21
CA TYR A 193 12.10 6.89 25.63
C TYR A 193 11.04 6.00 25.01
N PRO A 194 9.79 6.47 24.90
CA PRO A 194 8.73 5.75 24.19
C PRO A 194 9.09 5.52 22.72
N LEU A 195 8.85 4.31 22.21
CA LEU A 195 8.98 4.01 20.77
C LEU A 195 7.63 4.06 20.07
N ALA A 196 7.60 4.76 18.93
CA ALA A 196 6.45 4.84 18.02
C ALA A 196 6.85 4.24 16.66
N VAL A 197 6.28 3.09 16.32
CA VAL A 197 6.70 2.29 15.16
C VAL A 197 5.52 1.79 14.33
N THR A 198 5.78 1.45 13.07
CA THR A 198 4.76 0.78 12.24
C THR A 198 4.56 -0.66 12.69
N ILE A 199 3.33 -1.15 12.52
CA ILE A 199 2.98 -2.53 12.87
C ILE A 199 3.77 -3.51 12.00
N ARG A 200 4.53 -4.38 12.67
CA ARG A 200 5.13 -5.61 12.12
C ARG A 200 6.12 -5.55 10.95
N PRO A 201 7.10 -4.67 10.86
CA PRO A 201 8.23 -4.97 10.00
C PRO A 201 9.10 -6.08 10.64
N PRO A 202 9.28 -7.25 10.01
CA PRO A 202 10.03 -8.37 10.62
C PRO A 202 11.47 -8.00 11.01
N ASN A 203 12.08 -7.12 10.24
CA ASN A 203 13.43 -6.62 10.48
C ASN A 203 13.52 -5.73 11.72
N LEU A 204 12.56 -4.84 11.90
CA LEU A 204 12.50 -3.98 13.07
C LEU A 204 12.41 -4.81 14.35
N ARG A 205 11.57 -5.85 14.38
CA ARG A 205 11.47 -6.72 15.54
C ARG A 205 12.82 -7.34 15.91
N LYS A 206 13.60 -7.81 14.91
CA LYS A 206 14.94 -8.35 15.16
C LYS A 206 15.87 -7.30 15.80
N VAL A 207 15.84 -6.08 15.28
CA VAL A 207 16.65 -4.97 15.82
C VAL A 207 16.19 -4.62 17.24
N LEU A 208 14.90 -4.52 17.51
CA LEU A 208 14.40 -4.21 18.86
C LEU A 208 14.73 -5.32 19.87
N VAL A 209 14.68 -6.60 19.48
CA VAL A 209 15.16 -7.71 20.32
C VAL A 209 16.65 -7.60 20.59
N GLN A 210 17.46 -7.28 19.57
CA GLN A 210 18.91 -7.07 19.72
C GLN A 210 19.21 -5.92 20.70
N LEU A 211 18.55 -4.77 20.55
CA LEU A 211 18.79 -3.60 21.39
C LEU A 211 18.27 -3.75 22.82
N SER A 212 17.13 -4.41 22.99
CA SER A 212 16.49 -4.57 24.32
C SER A 212 16.98 -5.79 25.08
N GLY A 213 17.57 -6.77 24.40
CA GLY A 213 17.87 -8.09 24.97
C GLY A 213 16.62 -8.93 25.30
N ARG A 214 15.42 -8.50 24.88
CA ARG A 214 14.12 -9.12 25.24
C ARG A 214 13.37 -9.58 24.01
N LEU A 215 12.98 -10.85 23.98
CA LEU A 215 12.18 -11.43 22.89
C LEU A 215 10.73 -10.89 22.84
N ASP A 216 10.23 -10.44 23.99
CA ASP A 216 8.88 -9.92 24.20
C ASP A 216 8.81 -8.40 24.20
N TYR A 217 9.87 -7.71 23.76
CA TYR A 217 9.86 -6.26 23.73
C TYR A 217 8.74 -5.72 22.81
N ALA A 218 7.92 -4.85 23.36
CA ALA A 218 6.83 -4.20 22.65
C ALA A 218 7.04 -2.67 22.63
N PRO A 219 6.93 -2.02 21.48
CA PRO A 219 6.91 -0.56 21.38
C PRO A 219 5.72 0.04 22.14
N ASN A 220 5.84 1.32 22.54
CA ASN A 220 4.78 2.01 23.26
C ASN A 220 3.60 2.41 22.35
N VAL A 221 3.88 2.71 21.08
CA VAL A 221 2.88 3.06 20.07
C VAL A 221 3.13 2.25 18.81
N GLU A 222 2.11 1.54 18.36
CA GLU A 222 2.11 0.84 17.08
C GLU A 222 0.94 1.34 16.22
N CYS A 223 1.21 1.72 14.97
CA CYS A 223 0.20 2.21 14.04
C CYS A 223 0.55 1.81 12.60
N GLU A 224 -0.44 1.55 11.77
CA GLU A 224 -0.25 1.23 10.34
C GLU A 224 0.11 2.47 9.50
N SER A 225 -0.21 3.67 9.99
CA SER A 225 0.02 4.94 9.28
C SER A 225 1.35 5.58 9.66
N PRO A 226 2.35 5.64 8.76
CA PRO A 226 3.61 6.36 9.00
C PRO A 226 3.39 7.84 9.31
N PHE A 227 2.40 8.49 8.67
CA PHE A 227 2.07 9.90 8.93
C PHE A 227 1.57 10.13 10.36
N SER A 228 0.71 9.22 10.86
CA SER A 228 0.23 9.31 12.25
C SER A 228 1.36 9.13 13.25
N LEU A 229 2.28 8.20 12.99
CA LEU A 229 3.46 7.99 13.82
C LEU A 229 4.37 9.22 13.83
N MET A 230 4.59 9.85 12.68
CA MET A 230 5.38 11.09 12.63
C MET A 230 4.73 12.23 13.43
N SER A 231 3.40 12.32 13.42
CA SER A 231 2.68 13.27 14.28
C SER A 231 2.92 13.02 15.77
N VAL A 232 2.96 11.74 16.20
CA VAL A 232 3.31 11.37 17.57
C VAL A 232 4.73 11.76 17.90
N VAL A 233 5.70 11.48 17.03
CA VAL A 233 7.13 11.82 17.23
C VAL A 233 7.32 13.34 17.33
N LEU A 234 6.69 14.12 16.46
CA LEU A 234 6.80 15.57 16.44
C LEU A 234 6.16 16.26 17.65
N SER A 235 5.16 15.62 18.27
CA SER A 235 4.40 16.18 19.40
C SER A 235 4.82 15.66 20.78
N SER A 236 5.85 14.79 20.84
CA SER A 236 6.26 14.16 22.10
C SER A 236 7.77 13.85 22.12
N ASP A 237 8.24 13.24 23.21
CA ASP A 237 9.58 12.64 23.30
C ASP A 237 9.61 11.17 22.84
N ALA A 238 8.68 10.76 21.99
CA ALA A 238 8.73 9.46 21.38
C ALA A 238 9.79 9.42 20.28
N ILE A 239 10.48 8.28 20.20
CA ILE A 239 11.42 7.97 19.13
C ILE A 239 10.66 7.20 18.05
N GLY A 240 10.75 7.65 16.81
CA GLY A 240 10.16 7.04 15.64
C GLY A 240 11.16 6.29 14.79
N ILE A 241 10.65 5.71 13.72
CA ILE A 241 11.45 5.11 12.66
C ILE A 241 11.13 5.82 11.37
N CYS A 242 12.17 6.34 10.74
CA CYS A 242 12.12 6.99 9.45
C CYS A 242 12.78 6.11 8.40
N GLY A 243 12.06 5.79 7.36
CA GLY A 243 12.59 5.10 6.17
C GLY A 243 12.91 6.08 5.07
N ALA A 244 13.62 5.62 4.08
CA ALA A 244 14.14 6.41 2.96
C ALA A 244 13.09 7.19 2.15
N TYR A 245 11.81 6.88 2.29
CA TYR A 245 10.75 7.52 1.51
C TYR A 245 9.97 8.58 2.31
N SER A 246 9.99 8.51 3.65
CA SER A 246 9.31 9.48 4.52
C SER A 246 10.18 10.69 4.88
N ASP A 247 11.48 10.57 4.67
CA ASP A 247 12.48 11.52 5.14
C ASP A 247 12.43 12.88 4.46
N VAL A 248 12.02 12.88 3.19
CA VAL A 248 12.23 14.03 2.31
C VAL A 248 11.49 15.29 2.75
N PHE A 249 10.26 15.16 3.24
CA PHE A 249 9.46 16.32 3.62
C PHE A 249 9.75 16.85 5.04
N LEU A 250 10.09 15.94 5.97
CA LEU A 250 10.20 16.28 7.38
C LEU A 250 11.63 16.67 7.77
N TYR A 251 12.64 16.04 7.16
CA TYR A 251 14.04 16.43 7.38
C TYR A 251 14.39 17.75 6.68
N ALA A 252 13.83 18.01 5.50
CA ALA A 252 14.06 19.27 4.78
C ALA A 252 13.63 20.52 5.58
N LYS A 253 12.64 20.37 6.49
CA LYS A 253 12.22 21.43 7.39
C LYS A 253 13.02 21.51 8.69
N GLY A 254 13.92 20.55 8.96
CA GLY A 254 14.65 20.49 10.22
C GLY A 254 13.80 20.06 11.43
N ASP A 255 12.58 19.60 11.23
CA ASP A 255 11.67 19.21 12.31
C ASP A 255 12.03 17.86 12.94
N LEU A 256 12.70 16.98 12.18
CA LEU A 256 13.18 15.67 12.61
C LEU A 256 14.70 15.58 12.57
N VAL A 257 15.25 14.82 13.52
CA VAL A 257 16.69 14.53 13.62
C VAL A 257 16.89 13.02 13.65
N ARG A 258 17.85 12.52 12.88
CA ARG A 258 18.27 11.12 12.92
C ARG A 258 19.03 10.81 14.19
N ILE A 259 18.83 9.62 14.74
CA ILE A 259 19.54 9.09 15.89
C ILE A 259 20.40 7.91 15.43
N ALA A 260 21.70 8.01 15.61
CA ALA A 260 22.62 6.89 15.48
C ALA A 260 22.66 6.10 16.79
N VAL A 261 22.72 4.78 16.71
CA VAL A 261 22.76 3.89 17.89
C VAL A 261 24.05 3.10 17.85
N ASP A 262 24.80 3.12 18.96
CA ASP A 262 26.17 2.57 19.04
C ASP A 262 26.22 1.06 18.74
N GLU A 263 25.17 0.31 19.11
CA GLU A 263 25.09 -1.14 18.93
C GLU A 263 24.62 -1.57 17.55
N LEU A 264 24.35 -0.63 16.63
CA LEU A 264 23.88 -0.91 15.27
C LEU A 264 24.96 -0.61 14.22
N ALA A 265 25.56 -1.65 13.68
CA ALA A 265 26.48 -1.52 12.56
C ALA A 265 25.77 -1.06 11.27
N ASP A 266 26.45 -0.21 10.48
CA ASP A 266 25.86 0.39 9.27
C ASP A 266 25.53 -0.63 8.17
N ASP A 267 26.24 -1.74 8.11
CA ASP A 267 26.10 -2.84 7.13
C ASP A 267 25.07 -3.91 7.53
N GLN A 268 24.38 -3.73 8.67
CA GLN A 268 23.42 -4.70 9.16
C GLN A 268 22.20 -4.80 8.24
N ASP A 269 22.00 -5.95 7.57
CA ASP A 269 20.89 -6.20 6.62
C ASP A 269 19.49 -5.89 7.20
N ALA A 270 19.31 -6.06 8.52
CA ALA A 270 18.07 -5.74 9.20
C ALA A 270 17.70 -4.24 9.15
N LEU A 271 18.66 -3.35 8.90
CA LEU A 271 18.43 -1.91 8.77
C LEU A 271 18.02 -1.49 7.36
N TYR A 272 17.97 -2.42 6.41
CA TYR A 272 17.64 -2.12 5.02
C TYR A 272 16.28 -2.65 4.61
N THR A 273 15.61 -1.86 3.78
CA THR A 273 14.35 -2.27 3.16
C THR A 273 14.61 -3.27 2.04
N ARG A 274 13.65 -4.16 1.81
CA ARG A 274 13.62 -5.06 0.65
C ARG A 274 12.30 -4.87 -0.10
N TYR A 275 12.03 -3.62 -0.47
CA TYR A 275 10.84 -3.32 -1.24
C TYR A 275 11.03 -3.68 -2.71
N GLY A 276 9.92 -3.92 -3.37
CA GLY A 276 9.86 -4.18 -4.79
C GLY A 276 8.43 -4.18 -5.29
N ILE A 277 8.32 -4.38 -6.58
CA ILE A 277 7.06 -4.48 -7.29
C ILE A 277 6.75 -5.95 -7.46
N VAL A 278 5.56 -6.36 -7.04
CA VAL A 278 5.08 -7.75 -7.10
C VAL A 278 3.89 -7.81 -8.05
N SER A 279 3.97 -8.66 -9.05
CA SER A 279 2.90 -8.95 -10.01
C SER A 279 2.74 -10.47 -10.21
N ARG A 280 1.65 -10.91 -10.82
CA ARG A 280 1.45 -12.34 -11.10
C ARG A 280 2.21 -12.76 -12.37
N ALA A 281 2.88 -13.92 -12.33
CA ALA A 281 3.65 -14.43 -13.45
C ALA A 281 2.79 -14.80 -14.68
N ALA A 282 1.57 -15.28 -14.45
CA ALA A 282 0.67 -15.75 -15.52
C ALA A 282 -0.20 -14.63 -16.14
N VAL A 283 -0.05 -13.37 -15.72
CA VAL A 283 -0.91 -12.26 -16.16
C VAL A 283 -0.08 -11.15 -16.78
N ARG A 284 -0.46 -10.78 -18.00
CA ARG A 284 0.12 -9.63 -18.66
C ARG A 284 -0.37 -8.34 -18.00
N LEU A 285 0.57 -7.47 -17.64
CA LEU A 285 0.26 -6.14 -17.14
C LEU A 285 -0.30 -5.25 -18.26
N SER A 286 -1.28 -4.42 -17.92
CA SER A 286 -1.77 -3.39 -18.83
C SER A 286 -0.67 -2.35 -19.13
N PRO A 287 -0.78 -1.63 -20.25
CA PRO A 287 0.18 -0.58 -20.58
C PRO A 287 0.27 0.51 -19.52
N LEU A 288 -0.84 0.88 -18.87
CA LEU A 288 -0.83 1.85 -17.77
C LEU A 288 -0.11 1.30 -16.55
N ALA A 289 -0.26 0.01 -16.25
CA ALA A 289 0.49 -0.64 -15.16
C ALA A 289 1.99 -0.65 -15.46
N GLN A 290 2.39 -1.00 -16.69
CA GLN A 290 3.79 -0.97 -17.11
C GLN A 290 4.37 0.44 -17.01
N ALA A 291 3.66 1.46 -17.51
CA ALA A 291 4.09 2.85 -17.44
C ALA A 291 4.23 3.34 -15.99
N MET A 292 3.32 2.95 -15.08
CA MET A 292 3.44 3.29 -13.66
C MET A 292 4.65 2.60 -13.01
N ILE A 293 4.89 1.33 -13.32
CA ILE A 293 6.06 0.59 -12.85
C ILE A 293 7.36 1.27 -13.30
N GLU A 294 7.43 1.70 -14.55
CA GLU A 294 8.57 2.47 -15.09
C GLU A 294 8.78 3.78 -14.32
N GLN A 295 7.71 4.53 -14.00
CA GLN A 295 7.81 5.74 -13.20
C GLN A 295 8.31 5.47 -11.78
N ILE A 296 7.83 4.39 -11.13
CA ILE A 296 8.30 3.99 -9.80
C ILE A 296 9.78 3.65 -9.84
N LYS A 297 10.23 2.86 -10.83
CA LYS A 297 11.64 2.46 -10.97
C LYS A 297 12.53 3.65 -11.30
N ALA A 298 12.12 4.51 -12.22
CA ALA A 298 12.88 5.70 -12.57
C ALA A 298 13.07 6.65 -11.38
N LEU A 299 12.08 6.77 -10.50
CA LEU A 299 12.21 7.53 -9.26
C LEU A 299 13.09 6.84 -8.23
N ASP A 300 13.05 5.51 -8.15
CA ASP A 300 13.91 4.75 -7.24
C ASP A 300 15.37 4.75 -7.70
N ASP A 301 15.60 4.75 -9.02
CA ASP A 301 16.93 4.81 -9.64
C ASP A 301 17.53 6.21 -9.64
N SER A 302 16.71 7.26 -9.71
CA SER A 302 17.23 8.61 -9.53
C SER A 302 17.76 8.71 -8.10
N ASP A 303 19.06 8.96 -7.95
CA ASP A 303 19.70 9.31 -6.67
C ASP A 303 19.21 10.70 -6.25
N ASP A 304 17.92 10.86 -6.08
CA ASP A 304 17.31 12.11 -5.65
C ASP A 304 17.61 12.38 -4.16
N HIS A 305 18.92 12.46 -3.84
CA HIS A 305 19.40 13.34 -2.78
C HIS A 305 19.15 14.82 -3.16
N ASP A 306 18.87 15.11 -4.43
CA ASP A 306 18.45 16.41 -4.98
C ASP A 306 16.97 16.75 -4.78
N VAL A 307 16.31 16.20 -3.76
CA VAL A 307 15.04 16.78 -3.30
C VAL A 307 15.26 18.06 -2.49
N CYS A 308 16.50 18.51 -2.41
CA CYS A 308 16.87 19.86 -1.98
C CYS A 308 16.55 20.98 -3.01
N GLY A 309 15.91 20.64 -4.14
CA GLY A 309 15.36 21.61 -5.11
C GLY A 309 14.12 22.36 -4.62
N LEU A 310 13.74 22.28 -3.36
CA LEU A 310 12.69 23.10 -2.74
C LEU A 310 13.19 24.43 -2.17
N GLU A 311 14.38 24.88 -2.55
CA GLU A 311 14.81 26.25 -2.24
C GLU A 311 13.98 27.36 -2.94
N ASN A 312 13.01 26.99 -3.80
CA ASN A 312 12.20 27.95 -4.56
C ASN A 312 10.71 28.01 -4.22
N PHE A 313 10.28 27.46 -3.09
CA PHE A 313 8.92 27.70 -2.56
C PHE A 313 8.97 28.51 -1.26
N ALA A 314 9.63 29.64 -1.28
CA ALA A 314 9.39 30.74 -0.35
C ALA A 314 8.28 31.60 -0.94
N ILE A 315 7.07 31.51 -0.41
CA ILE A 315 6.05 32.56 -0.42
C ILE A 315 5.84 33.00 1.01
#